data_98922537f623163ac231968fb98c1617
#
_entry.id   98922537f623163ac231968fb98c1617
#
_cell.length_a   1.000
_cell.length_b   1.000
_cell.length_c   1.000
_cell.angle_alpha   90.00
_cell.angle_beta   90.00
_cell.angle_gamma   90.00
#
_symmetry.space_group_name_H-M   'P 1'
#
loop_
_entity.id
_entity.type
_entity.pdbx_description
1 polymer ?
#
loop_
_entity_poly.entity_id
_entity_poly.type
_entity_poly.pdbx_seq_one_letter_code
_entity_poly.pdbx_strand_id
1 'polypeptide(L)'
;MSAHTSEQDIIGYTVSAAERLETINTAEELSILEVNYTVNESAGVTGVELVLTVGGPDVRVNALSGTVRGAWGGDTHTTHFDSDVVEEYARMLARQFEDRHSL
;
A
#
# COMPACT_ATOMS: atom_id res chain seq x y z
N MET A 1 -13.49 -11.36 29.29
CA MET A 1 -13.19 -11.10 27.88
C MET A 1 -11.86 -10.39 27.78
N SER A 2 -10.97 -10.90 27.00
CA SER A 2 -9.74 -10.18 26.76
C SER A 2 -10.01 -9.04 25.79
N ALA A 3 -9.62 -7.84 26.15
CA ALA A 3 -9.68 -6.73 25.25
C ALA A 3 -8.47 -6.81 24.30
N HIS A 4 -8.74 -6.68 23.01
CA HIS A 4 -7.66 -6.49 22.07
C HIS A 4 -7.16 -5.07 22.21
N THR A 5 -5.84 -4.90 22.20
CA THR A 5 -5.28 -3.58 22.08
C THR A 5 -5.33 -3.16 20.62
N SER A 6 -5.39 -1.86 20.35
CA SER A 6 -5.32 -1.35 18.98
C SER A 6 -4.08 -1.87 18.26
N GLU A 7 -2.99 -2.00 18.97
CA GLU A 7 -1.72 -2.51 18.43
C GLU A 7 -1.88 -3.93 17.88
N GLN A 8 -2.52 -4.84 18.65
CA GLN A 8 -2.74 -6.21 18.20
C GLN A 8 -3.64 -6.25 16.98
N ASP A 9 -4.70 -5.44 16.96
CA ASP A 9 -5.63 -5.38 15.84
C ASP A 9 -4.93 -4.87 14.59
N ILE A 10 -4.12 -3.81 14.70
CA ILE A 10 -3.46 -3.24 13.53
C ILE A 10 -2.36 -4.15 12.98
N ILE A 11 -1.69 -4.92 13.82
CA ILE A 11 -0.74 -5.94 13.35
C ILE A 11 -1.49 -6.97 12.51
N GLY A 12 -2.61 -7.48 13.02
CA GLY A 12 -3.43 -8.46 12.29
C GLY A 12 -3.91 -7.95 10.95
N TYR A 13 -4.45 -6.74 10.92
CA TYR A 13 -4.91 -6.12 9.67
C TYR A 13 -3.77 -5.92 8.67
N THR A 14 -2.63 -5.47 9.15
CA THR A 14 -1.47 -5.18 8.29
C THR A 14 -0.89 -6.46 7.70
N VAL A 15 -0.73 -7.50 8.53
CA VAL A 15 -0.22 -8.79 8.08
C VAL A 15 -1.19 -9.47 7.11
N SER A 16 -2.49 -9.42 7.40
CA SER A 16 -3.51 -9.97 6.48
C SER A 16 -3.50 -9.26 5.14
N ALA A 17 -3.33 -7.95 5.13
CA ALA A 17 -3.23 -7.18 3.88
C ALA A 17 -2.00 -7.61 3.09
N ALA A 18 -0.85 -7.76 3.75
CA ALA A 18 0.38 -8.20 3.10
C ALA A 18 0.22 -9.60 2.48
N GLU A 19 -0.37 -10.52 3.22
CA GLU A 19 -0.63 -11.88 2.71
C GLU A 19 -1.55 -11.87 1.50
N ARG A 20 -2.59 -11.04 1.54
CA ARG A 20 -3.51 -10.91 0.42
C ARG A 20 -2.81 -10.38 -0.83
N LEU A 21 -1.94 -9.38 -0.67
CA LEU A 21 -1.17 -8.84 -1.78
C LEU A 21 -0.27 -9.89 -2.43
N GLU A 22 0.27 -10.79 -1.64
CA GLU A 22 1.13 -11.87 -2.14
C GLU A 22 0.36 -12.97 -2.87
N THR A 23 -0.95 -13.06 -2.68
CA THR A 23 -1.76 -14.12 -3.28
C THR A 23 -2.60 -13.69 -4.48
N ILE A 24 -2.66 -12.40 -4.79
CA ILE A 24 -3.43 -11.93 -5.94
C ILE A 24 -2.75 -12.33 -7.25
N ASN A 25 -3.55 -12.59 -8.27
CA ASN A 25 -3.08 -12.94 -9.61
C ASN A 25 -3.07 -11.75 -10.55
N THR A 26 -3.96 -10.77 -10.32
CA THR A 26 -4.04 -9.56 -11.12
C THR A 26 -4.30 -8.35 -10.24
N ALA A 27 -3.88 -7.18 -10.70
CA ALA A 27 -4.11 -5.94 -9.97
C ALA A 27 -5.60 -5.59 -9.83
N GLU A 28 -6.46 -6.13 -10.69
CA GLU A 28 -7.90 -5.90 -10.62
C GLU A 28 -8.53 -6.48 -9.36
N GLU A 29 -7.88 -7.44 -8.72
CA GLU A 29 -8.33 -8.01 -7.45
C GLU A 29 -8.16 -7.05 -6.28
N LEU A 30 -7.41 -5.95 -6.45
CA LEU A 30 -7.22 -4.94 -5.42
C LEU A 30 -8.35 -3.92 -5.43
N SER A 31 -8.92 -3.67 -4.26
CA SER A 31 -9.89 -2.59 -4.07
C SER A 31 -9.14 -1.35 -3.59
N ILE A 32 -8.68 -0.54 -4.51
CA ILE A 32 -7.87 0.64 -4.23
C ILE A 32 -8.77 1.86 -4.14
N LEU A 33 -8.72 2.57 -3.01
CA LEU A 33 -9.52 3.78 -2.79
C LEU A 33 -8.87 5.01 -3.40
N GLU A 34 -7.55 5.07 -3.36
CA GLU A 34 -6.79 6.24 -3.79
C GLU A 34 -5.37 5.83 -4.12
N VAL A 35 -4.76 6.52 -5.08
CA VAL A 35 -3.35 6.35 -5.42
C VAL A 35 -2.65 7.67 -5.21
N ASN A 36 -1.57 7.68 -4.43
CA ASN A 36 -0.76 8.86 -4.18
C ASN A 36 0.65 8.64 -4.71
N TYR A 37 1.21 9.67 -5.32
CA TYR A 37 2.54 9.60 -5.91
C TYR A 37 3.51 10.51 -5.17
N THR A 38 4.72 10.02 -4.96
CA THR A 38 5.84 10.84 -4.52
C THR A 38 6.70 11.14 -5.74
N VAL A 39 6.97 12.41 -5.96
CA VAL A 39 7.69 12.87 -7.16
C VAL A 39 8.95 13.61 -6.74
N ASN A 40 10.05 13.30 -7.43
CA ASN A 40 11.31 14.00 -7.29
C ASN A 40 11.62 14.69 -8.62
N GLU A 41 12.03 15.96 -8.59
CA GLU A 41 12.31 16.73 -9.79
C GLU A 41 13.30 16.05 -10.75
N SER A 42 14.31 15.39 -10.18
CA SER A 42 15.38 14.77 -10.98
C SER A 42 15.07 13.35 -11.40
N ALA A 43 14.29 12.64 -10.60
CA ALA A 43 14.10 11.19 -10.76
C ALA A 43 12.70 10.79 -11.24
N GLY A 44 11.75 11.73 -11.28
CA GLY A 44 10.36 11.42 -11.59
C GLY A 44 9.62 10.82 -10.40
N VAL A 45 8.77 9.83 -10.65
CA VAL A 45 8.02 9.17 -9.58
C VAL A 45 8.92 8.23 -8.81
N THR A 46 9.03 8.47 -7.50
CA THR A 46 9.86 7.67 -6.60
C THR A 46 9.04 6.85 -5.61
N GLY A 47 7.73 7.09 -5.52
CA GLY A 47 6.85 6.32 -4.65
C GLY A 47 5.45 6.24 -5.22
N VAL A 48 4.80 5.09 -5.01
CA VAL A 48 3.39 4.87 -5.35
C VAL A 48 2.73 4.29 -4.11
N GLU A 49 1.81 5.04 -3.52
CA GLU A 49 1.06 4.61 -2.37
C GLU A 49 -0.36 4.24 -2.79
N LEU A 50 -0.75 3.02 -2.46
CA LEU A 50 -2.10 2.52 -2.68
C LEU A 50 -2.85 2.54 -1.36
N VAL A 51 -3.92 3.33 -1.28
CA VAL A 51 -4.74 3.41 -0.07
C VAL A 51 -5.83 2.34 -0.18
N LEU A 52 -5.83 1.37 0.72
CA LEU A 52 -6.77 0.26 0.70
C LEU A 52 -7.97 0.50 1.62
N THR A 53 -7.75 1.04 2.81
CA THR A 53 -8.83 1.35 3.74
C THR A 53 -8.55 2.66 4.48
N VAL A 54 -9.60 3.37 4.86
CA VAL A 54 -9.56 4.56 5.70
C VAL A 54 -10.77 4.58 6.61
N GLY A 55 -10.71 5.33 7.68
CA GLY A 55 -11.87 5.57 8.54
C GLY A 55 -12.12 4.54 9.64
N GLY A 56 -11.39 3.51 9.72
CA GLY A 56 -11.27 2.50 10.78
C GLY A 56 -9.80 2.23 10.83
N PRO A 57 -9.34 0.99 10.59
CA PRO A 57 -7.93 0.82 10.30
C PRO A 57 -7.60 1.50 8.97
N ASP A 58 -6.51 2.28 8.96
CA ASP A 58 -5.98 2.91 7.76
C ASP A 58 -4.87 2.00 7.24
N VAL A 59 -5.05 1.42 6.07
CA VAL A 59 -4.08 0.50 5.47
C VAL A 59 -3.60 1.05 4.13
N ARG A 60 -2.30 1.27 4.03
CA ARG A 60 -1.66 1.83 2.86
C ARG A 60 -0.49 0.96 2.42
N VAL A 61 -0.34 0.84 1.11
CA VAL A 61 0.70 0.02 0.49
C VAL A 61 1.68 0.94 -0.22
N ASN A 62 2.96 0.84 0.14
CA ASN A 62 4.01 1.44 -0.66
C ASN A 62 4.43 0.41 -1.68
N ALA A 63 3.88 0.52 -2.88
CA ALA A 63 3.94 -0.54 -3.86
C ALA A 63 5.31 -0.69 -4.52
N LEU A 64 6.10 0.37 -4.57
CA LEU A 64 7.46 0.29 -5.14
C LEU A 64 8.47 -0.25 -4.13
N SER A 65 8.28 0.00 -2.83
CA SER A 65 9.18 -0.50 -1.81
C SER A 65 8.76 -1.85 -1.22
N GLY A 66 7.53 -2.28 -1.48
CA GLY A 66 7.05 -3.57 -0.99
C GLY A 66 6.73 -3.57 0.50
N THR A 67 6.08 -2.51 1.00
CA THR A 67 5.67 -2.42 2.39
C THR A 67 4.19 -2.11 2.53
N VAL A 68 3.58 -2.63 3.59
CA VAL A 68 2.22 -2.31 4.00
C VAL A 68 2.29 -1.65 5.36
N ARG A 69 1.66 -0.50 5.49
CA ARG A 69 1.57 0.22 6.75
C ARG A 69 0.13 0.32 7.20
N GLY A 70 -0.13 -0.12 8.41
CA GLY A 70 -1.43 0.02 9.04
C GLY A 70 -1.36 1.01 10.19
N ALA A 71 -2.46 1.74 10.42
CA ALA A 71 -2.59 2.67 11.54
C ALA A 71 -4.01 2.63 12.09
N TRP A 72 -4.13 2.55 13.42
CA TRP A 72 -5.42 2.57 14.09
C TRP A 72 -5.23 2.94 15.56
N GLY A 73 -6.03 3.90 16.03
CA GLY A 73 -6.04 4.29 17.44
C GLY A 73 -4.70 4.79 17.97
N GLY A 74 -3.89 5.43 17.11
CA GLY A 74 -2.57 5.91 17.48
C GLY A 74 -1.46 4.88 17.34
N ASP A 75 -1.79 3.62 17.08
CA ASP A 75 -0.82 2.56 16.86
C ASP A 75 -0.58 2.38 15.36
N THR A 76 0.66 2.02 15.01
CA THR A 76 1.04 1.75 13.63
C THR A 76 1.83 0.46 13.54
N HIS A 77 1.74 -0.19 12.40
CA HIS A 77 2.54 -1.38 12.12
C HIS A 77 2.91 -1.39 10.63
N THR A 78 4.14 -1.76 10.34
CA THR A 78 4.62 -1.87 8.96
C THR A 78 5.18 -3.27 8.76
N THR A 79 4.81 -3.90 7.66
CA THR A 79 5.34 -5.20 7.29
C THR A 79 5.71 -5.20 5.82
N HIS A 80 6.57 -6.12 5.43
CA HIS A 80 6.98 -6.28 4.04
C HIS A 80 6.08 -7.30 3.34
N PHE A 81 5.98 -7.16 2.04
CA PHE A 81 5.36 -8.17 1.19
C PHE A 81 6.16 -8.31 -0.10
N ASP A 82 5.99 -9.43 -0.79
CA ASP A 82 6.64 -9.70 -2.05
C ASP A 82 5.57 -10.08 -3.07
N SER A 83 5.37 -9.22 -4.07
CA SER A 83 4.38 -9.44 -5.11
C SER A 83 4.81 -8.75 -6.41
N ASP A 84 5.14 -9.56 -7.40
CA ASP A 84 5.48 -9.04 -8.74
C ASP A 84 4.27 -8.34 -9.38
N VAL A 85 3.07 -8.84 -9.11
CA VAL A 85 1.82 -8.25 -9.64
C VAL A 85 1.66 -6.82 -9.15
N VAL A 86 1.83 -6.59 -7.86
CA VAL A 86 1.70 -5.26 -7.26
C VAL A 86 2.82 -4.34 -7.76
N GLU A 87 4.04 -4.83 -7.81
CA GLU A 87 5.19 -4.05 -8.26
C GLU A 87 5.03 -3.61 -9.73
N GLU A 88 4.64 -4.53 -10.61
CA GLU A 88 4.42 -4.21 -12.02
C GLU A 88 3.30 -3.20 -12.20
N TYR A 89 2.22 -3.36 -11.44
CA TYR A 89 1.10 -2.42 -11.47
C TYR A 89 1.55 -1.03 -11.04
N ALA A 90 2.33 -0.94 -9.96
CA ALA A 90 2.86 0.33 -9.48
C ALA A 90 3.78 1.01 -10.50
N ARG A 91 4.62 0.23 -11.17
CA ARG A 91 5.51 0.76 -12.22
C ARG A 91 4.70 1.29 -13.42
N MET A 92 3.64 0.58 -13.79
CA MET A 92 2.73 1.04 -14.84
C MET A 92 2.08 2.36 -14.46
N LEU A 93 1.56 2.46 -13.24
CA LEU A 93 0.95 3.70 -12.75
C LEU A 93 1.95 4.85 -12.72
N ALA A 94 3.17 4.59 -12.28
CA ALA A 94 4.23 5.60 -12.24
C ALA A 94 4.53 6.14 -13.65
N ARG A 95 4.66 5.26 -14.63
CA ARG A 95 4.91 5.68 -16.03
C ARG A 95 3.75 6.49 -16.58
N GLN A 96 2.51 6.08 -16.32
CA GLN A 96 1.33 6.82 -16.78
C GLN A 96 1.29 8.21 -16.15
N PHE A 97 1.61 8.31 -14.87
CA PHE A 97 1.66 9.60 -14.18
C PHE A 97 2.75 10.50 -14.78
N GLU A 98 3.94 9.96 -14.98
CA GLU A 98 5.06 10.69 -15.57
C GLU A 98 4.71 11.20 -16.98
N ASP A 99 4.09 10.35 -17.80
CA ASP A 99 3.69 10.74 -19.15
C ASP A 99 2.66 11.87 -19.14
N ARG A 100 1.67 11.80 -18.27
CA ARG A 100 0.63 12.83 -18.16
C ARG A 100 1.16 14.17 -17.67
N HIS A 101 2.21 14.16 -16.89
CA HIS A 101 2.79 15.36 -16.29
C HIS A 101 4.11 15.77 -16.91
N SER A 102 4.53 15.12 -17.97
CA SER A 102 5.77 15.41 -18.69
C SER A 102 7.01 15.37 -17.79
N LEU A 103 7.05 14.38 -16.94
CA LEU A 103 8.17 14.22 -16.03
C LEU A 103 9.33 13.44 -16.67
#